data_1798e033061f9e954a11ed7dad5c4abf
#
_entry.id   1798e033061f9e954a11ed7dad5c4abf
#
_cell.length_a   1.000
_cell.length_b   1.000
_cell.length_c   1.000
_cell.angle_alpha   90.00
_cell.angle_beta   90.00
_cell.angle_gamma   90.00
#
_symmetry.space_group_name_H-M   'P 1'
#
loop_
_entity.id
_entity.type
_entity.pdbx_description
1 polymer ?
#
loop_
_entity_poly.entity_id
_entity_poly.type
_entity_poly.pdbx_seq_one_letter_code
_entity_poly.pdbx_strand_id
1 'polypeptide(L)'
;MIHLAHEAGIYTIVSTNAQAITPLLAKRLMFAGLSRIIVSIDGLSEESYGAYRVGGSLHKAMEGLITLRQVKEATNSRTHIELQMLRLRTNENEWALVSKRYKKMGADSLTLKTAQFYNFEHGNPLMPSNEKDSRYAKGKDGLYHLKRKAHRSCHRIWTGCVVTVSGEVLPCCYDKAGQYSFGNIFTTSLSDIYHNEKANRFRKSVIQKRSGITICSNCEP
;
A
#
# COMPACT_ATOMS: atom_id res chain seq x y z
N MET A 1 -13.67 -4.77 14.39
CA MET A 1 -13.05 -3.48 13.99
C MET A 1 -13.79 -2.78 12.86
N ILE A 2 -13.88 -3.35 11.63
CA ILE A 2 -14.54 -2.67 10.49
C ILE A 2 -15.95 -2.22 10.84
N HIS A 3 -16.79 -3.10 11.41
CA HIS A 3 -18.16 -2.77 11.82
C HIS A 3 -18.21 -1.61 12.84
N LEU A 4 -17.39 -1.66 13.88
CA LEU A 4 -17.31 -0.57 14.87
C LEU A 4 -16.88 0.78 14.25
N ALA A 5 -15.93 0.74 13.32
CA ALA A 5 -15.51 1.93 12.60
C ALA A 5 -16.63 2.47 11.69
N HIS A 6 -17.36 1.58 11.01
CA HIS A 6 -18.51 1.94 10.18
C HIS A 6 -19.61 2.62 11.00
N GLU A 7 -19.96 2.05 12.16
CA GLU A 7 -20.96 2.63 13.09
C GLU A 7 -20.54 4.02 13.60
N ALA A 8 -19.23 4.22 13.77
CA ALA A 8 -18.65 5.52 14.14
C ALA A 8 -18.50 6.50 12.95
N GLY A 9 -18.97 6.15 11.75
CA GLY A 9 -18.83 6.98 10.55
C GLY A 9 -17.40 7.07 10.01
N ILE A 10 -16.49 6.18 10.43
CA ILE A 10 -15.09 6.18 10.01
C ILE A 10 -14.95 5.43 8.69
N TYR A 11 -14.33 6.07 7.69
CA TYR A 11 -14.04 5.45 6.40
C TYR A 11 -12.96 4.38 6.53
N THR A 12 -13.27 3.15 6.15
CA THR A 12 -12.38 1.99 6.30
C THR A 12 -11.82 1.52 4.96
N ILE A 13 -10.51 1.22 4.93
CA ILE A 13 -9.83 0.67 3.76
C ILE A 13 -9.07 -0.58 4.16
N VAL A 14 -9.20 -1.65 3.36
CA VAL A 14 -8.41 -2.88 3.49
C VAL A 14 -7.66 -3.13 2.19
N SER A 15 -6.38 -3.48 2.28
CA SER A 15 -5.60 -3.97 1.14
C SER A 15 -5.37 -5.47 1.26
N THR A 16 -5.52 -6.19 0.15
CA THR A 16 -5.38 -7.66 0.09
C THR A 16 -4.71 -8.10 -1.20
N ASN A 17 -4.00 -9.25 -1.15
CA ASN A 17 -3.56 -9.98 -2.34
C ASN A 17 -4.64 -10.92 -2.91
N ALA A 18 -5.81 -10.95 -2.26
CA ALA A 18 -6.98 -11.74 -2.61
C ALA A 18 -6.80 -13.27 -2.66
N GLN A 19 -5.65 -13.81 -2.23
CA GLN A 19 -5.36 -15.26 -2.26
C GLN A 19 -6.30 -16.10 -1.38
N ALA A 20 -6.91 -15.50 -0.35
CA ALA A 20 -7.75 -16.17 0.63
C ALA A 20 -9.18 -15.60 0.69
N ILE A 21 -9.62 -14.89 -0.33
CA ILE A 21 -10.99 -14.37 -0.39
C ILE A 21 -11.95 -15.50 -0.72
N THR A 22 -12.81 -15.83 0.24
CA THR A 22 -13.92 -16.76 0.08
C THR A 22 -15.24 -16.00 0.00
N PRO A 23 -16.33 -16.59 -0.55
CA PRO A 23 -17.65 -15.96 -0.54
C PRO A 23 -18.11 -15.54 0.86
N LEU A 24 -17.82 -16.37 1.88
CA LEU A 24 -18.16 -16.06 3.26
C LEU A 24 -17.38 -14.85 3.78
N LEU A 25 -16.06 -14.80 3.54
CA LEU A 25 -15.24 -13.64 3.95
C LEU A 25 -15.68 -12.36 3.25
N ALA A 26 -15.91 -12.42 1.93
CA ALA A 26 -16.41 -11.28 1.15
C ALA A 26 -17.75 -10.78 1.73
N LYS A 27 -18.69 -11.68 2.01
CA LYS A 27 -19.98 -11.35 2.61
C LYS A 27 -19.83 -10.69 3.99
N ARG A 28 -18.96 -11.21 4.85
CA ARG A 28 -18.67 -10.65 6.17
C ARG A 28 -18.06 -9.24 6.07
N LEU A 29 -17.16 -8.99 5.12
CA LEU A 29 -16.59 -7.67 4.88
C LEU A 29 -17.65 -6.66 4.41
N MET A 30 -18.54 -7.07 3.48
CA MET A 30 -19.61 -6.21 2.98
C MET A 30 -20.60 -5.85 4.09
N PHE A 31 -21.06 -6.83 4.90
CA PHE A 31 -21.97 -6.59 6.01
C PHE A 31 -21.33 -5.81 7.18
N ALA A 32 -20.02 -5.90 7.34
CA ALA A 32 -19.31 -5.06 8.31
C ALA A 32 -19.22 -3.59 7.89
N GLY A 33 -19.70 -3.21 6.71
CA GLY A 33 -19.69 -1.84 6.23
C GLY A 33 -18.32 -1.38 5.73
N LEU A 34 -17.48 -2.30 5.19
CA LEU A 34 -16.19 -1.92 4.63
C LEU A 34 -16.39 -0.89 3.51
N SER A 35 -15.72 0.27 3.62
CA SER A 35 -15.89 1.35 2.64
C SER A 35 -15.13 1.06 1.34
N ARG A 36 -13.89 0.53 1.42
CA ARG A 36 -13.05 0.26 0.25
C ARG A 36 -12.17 -0.97 0.47
N ILE A 37 -12.04 -1.79 -0.57
CA ILE A 37 -11.07 -2.88 -0.63
C ILE A 37 -10.14 -2.68 -1.82
N ILE A 38 -8.83 -2.71 -1.55
CA ILE A 38 -7.78 -2.62 -2.56
C ILE A 38 -7.27 -4.03 -2.82
N VAL A 39 -7.47 -4.51 -4.04
CA VAL A 39 -6.98 -5.81 -4.50
C VAL A 39 -5.70 -5.61 -5.30
N SER A 40 -4.60 -6.16 -4.81
CA SER A 40 -3.28 -5.99 -5.45
C SER A 40 -3.01 -7.15 -6.40
N ILE A 41 -3.03 -6.87 -7.72
CA ILE A 41 -2.72 -7.83 -8.79
C ILE A 41 -1.66 -7.19 -9.69
N ASP A 42 -0.43 -7.71 -9.64
CA ASP A 42 0.75 -7.10 -10.26
C ASP A 42 1.18 -7.82 -11.54
N GLY A 43 0.26 -8.44 -12.27
CA GLY A 43 0.45 -9.09 -13.56
C GLY A 43 -0.85 -9.68 -14.08
N LEU A 44 -0.92 -9.92 -15.40
CA LEU A 44 -2.05 -10.56 -16.08
C LEU A 44 -1.71 -11.97 -16.61
N SER A 45 -0.48 -12.43 -16.39
CA SER A 45 -0.03 -13.81 -16.61
C SER A 45 0.60 -14.35 -15.31
N GLU A 46 0.63 -15.68 -15.13
CA GLU A 46 1.29 -16.26 -13.96
C GLU A 46 2.78 -15.89 -13.92
N GLU A 47 3.42 -15.73 -15.08
CA GLU A 47 4.82 -15.30 -15.19
C GLU A 47 5.02 -13.87 -14.68
N SER A 48 4.28 -12.89 -15.23
CA SER A 48 4.41 -11.47 -14.84
C SER A 48 3.99 -11.24 -13.39
N TYR A 49 2.94 -11.94 -12.91
CA TYR A 49 2.46 -11.88 -11.55
C TYR A 49 3.47 -12.51 -10.57
N GLY A 50 3.95 -13.74 -10.86
CA GLY A 50 4.86 -14.50 -10.01
C GLY A 50 6.24 -13.86 -9.90
N ALA A 51 6.68 -13.10 -10.89
CA ALA A 51 7.96 -12.38 -10.87
C ALA A 51 8.09 -11.41 -9.68
N TYR A 52 6.97 -10.85 -9.21
CA TYR A 52 6.93 -9.97 -8.03
C TYR A 52 6.22 -10.61 -6.85
N ARG A 53 5.11 -11.30 -7.09
CA ARG A 53 4.28 -11.99 -6.07
C ARG A 53 4.73 -13.43 -5.88
N VAL A 54 5.98 -13.61 -5.50
CA VAL A 54 6.59 -14.94 -5.32
C VAL A 54 5.76 -15.82 -4.39
N GLY A 55 5.41 -17.04 -4.87
CA GLY A 55 4.56 -17.98 -4.15
C GLY A 55 3.05 -17.67 -4.20
N GLY A 56 2.64 -16.57 -4.83
CA GLY A 56 1.24 -16.27 -5.10
C GLY A 56 0.75 -16.92 -6.39
N SER A 57 -0.57 -17.06 -6.54
CA SER A 57 -1.24 -17.52 -7.76
C SER A 57 -2.12 -16.41 -8.33
N LEU A 58 -1.90 -16.04 -9.58
CA LEU A 58 -2.76 -15.09 -10.29
C LEU A 58 -4.20 -15.60 -10.37
N HIS A 59 -4.36 -16.90 -10.64
CA HIS A 59 -5.69 -17.53 -10.70
C HIS A 59 -6.48 -17.28 -9.42
N LYS A 60 -5.88 -17.58 -8.23
CA LYS A 60 -6.52 -17.34 -6.93
C LYS A 60 -6.81 -15.85 -6.68
N ALA A 61 -5.90 -14.97 -7.06
CA ALA A 61 -6.11 -13.53 -6.91
C ALA A 61 -7.27 -13.01 -7.77
N MET A 62 -7.39 -13.51 -9.00
CA MET A 62 -8.51 -13.20 -9.91
C MET A 62 -9.83 -13.78 -9.41
N GLU A 63 -9.84 -15.03 -8.95
CA GLU A 63 -11.03 -15.64 -8.31
C GLU A 63 -11.50 -14.80 -7.11
N GLY A 64 -10.56 -14.37 -6.25
CA GLY A 64 -10.87 -13.50 -5.13
C GLY A 64 -11.47 -12.16 -5.54
N LEU A 65 -10.97 -11.53 -6.59
CA LEU A 65 -11.53 -10.29 -7.14
C LEU A 65 -12.94 -10.50 -7.70
N ILE A 66 -13.16 -11.58 -8.46
CA ILE A 66 -14.47 -11.95 -9.01
C ILE A 66 -15.46 -12.25 -7.89
N THR A 67 -15.03 -12.98 -6.86
CA THR A 67 -15.84 -13.30 -5.67
C THR A 67 -16.28 -12.03 -4.94
N LEU A 68 -15.37 -11.07 -4.74
CA LEU A 68 -15.72 -9.78 -4.15
C LEU A 68 -16.78 -9.06 -4.97
N ARG A 69 -16.67 -9.05 -6.31
CA ARG A 69 -17.64 -8.42 -7.20
C ARG A 69 -19.01 -9.09 -7.11
N GLN A 70 -19.06 -10.41 -7.22
CA GLN A 70 -20.30 -11.18 -7.16
C GLN A 70 -21.04 -10.96 -5.82
N VAL A 71 -20.30 -11.02 -4.71
CA VAL A 71 -20.88 -10.79 -3.39
C VAL A 71 -21.35 -9.34 -3.22
N LYS A 72 -20.59 -8.36 -3.71
CA LYS A 72 -21.01 -6.95 -3.70
C LYS A 72 -22.34 -6.78 -4.40
N GLU A 73 -22.51 -7.35 -5.59
CA GLU A 73 -23.75 -7.28 -6.37
C GLU A 73 -24.89 -8.00 -5.67
N ALA A 74 -24.66 -9.22 -5.18
CA ALA A 74 -25.67 -10.02 -4.49
C ALA A 74 -26.15 -9.40 -3.17
N THR A 75 -25.31 -8.60 -2.51
CA THR A 75 -25.64 -7.93 -1.24
C THR A 75 -26.00 -6.45 -1.41
N ASN A 76 -26.01 -5.95 -2.63
CA ASN A 76 -26.18 -4.52 -2.94
C ASN A 76 -25.26 -3.61 -2.10
N SER A 77 -24.02 -4.08 -1.85
CA SER A 77 -23.06 -3.37 -1.01
C SER A 77 -22.47 -2.15 -1.70
N ARG A 78 -22.22 -1.07 -0.92
CA ARG A 78 -21.55 0.15 -1.39
C ARG A 78 -20.03 0.07 -1.33
N THR A 79 -19.45 -1.04 -0.86
CA THR A 79 -17.98 -1.21 -0.80
C THR A 79 -17.33 -0.94 -2.16
N HIS A 80 -16.38 -0.03 -2.20
CA HIS A 80 -15.62 0.27 -3.41
C HIS A 80 -14.50 -0.76 -3.60
N ILE A 81 -14.48 -1.45 -4.74
CA ILE A 81 -13.45 -2.43 -5.10
C ILE A 81 -12.44 -1.75 -6.03
N GLU A 82 -11.21 -1.57 -5.54
CA GLU A 82 -10.11 -1.01 -6.32
C GLU A 82 -9.13 -2.10 -6.73
N LEU A 83 -8.82 -2.19 -8.02
CA LEU A 83 -7.68 -2.95 -8.52
C LEU A 83 -6.43 -2.07 -8.45
N GLN A 84 -5.38 -2.54 -7.77
CA GLN A 84 -4.10 -1.86 -7.73
C GLN A 84 -3.03 -2.73 -8.39
N MET A 85 -2.24 -2.13 -9.28
CA MET A 85 -1.10 -2.78 -9.93
C MET A 85 0.13 -1.88 -9.79
N LEU A 86 1.27 -2.48 -9.42
CA LEU A 86 2.56 -1.81 -9.48
C LEU A 86 3.07 -1.79 -10.91
N ARG A 87 3.69 -0.68 -11.29
CA ARG A 87 4.41 -0.57 -12.56
C ARG A 87 5.77 -1.22 -12.42
N LEU A 88 5.93 -2.36 -13.06
CA LEU A 88 7.14 -3.17 -13.06
C LEU A 88 7.56 -3.49 -14.50
N ARG A 89 8.83 -3.79 -14.72
CA ARG A 89 9.34 -4.22 -16.02
C ARG A 89 8.63 -5.47 -16.53
N THR A 90 8.31 -6.39 -15.63
CA THR A 90 7.68 -7.68 -15.96
C THR A 90 6.24 -7.57 -16.42
N ASN A 91 5.57 -6.45 -16.16
CA ASN A 91 4.17 -6.22 -16.52
C ASN A 91 3.95 -4.94 -17.37
N GLU A 92 5.01 -4.30 -17.86
CA GLU A 92 4.87 -3.00 -18.55
C GLU A 92 4.02 -3.06 -19.83
N ASN A 93 4.00 -4.21 -20.51
CA ASN A 93 3.16 -4.42 -21.70
C ASN A 93 1.67 -4.67 -21.35
N GLU A 94 1.34 -4.86 -20.08
CA GLU A 94 -0.01 -5.22 -19.62
C GLU A 94 -0.82 -3.99 -19.15
N TRP A 95 -0.18 -2.83 -18.87
CA TRP A 95 -0.85 -1.66 -18.28
C TRP A 95 -1.98 -1.11 -19.16
N ALA A 96 -1.77 -1.07 -20.46
CA ALA A 96 -2.81 -0.63 -21.40
C ALA A 96 -4.01 -1.58 -21.40
N LEU A 97 -3.75 -2.88 -21.28
CA LEU A 97 -4.78 -3.91 -21.27
C LEU A 97 -5.59 -3.85 -19.98
N VAL A 98 -4.93 -3.79 -18.81
CA VAL A 98 -5.63 -3.71 -17.52
C VAL A 98 -6.43 -2.41 -17.42
N SER A 99 -5.92 -1.30 -17.94
CA SER A 99 -6.63 0.00 -17.95
C SER A 99 -7.93 -0.06 -18.75
N LYS A 100 -7.99 -0.88 -19.80
CA LYS A 100 -9.21 -1.09 -20.59
C LYS A 100 -10.17 -2.12 -19.97
N ARG A 101 -9.68 -3.03 -19.15
CA ARG A 101 -10.42 -4.22 -18.71
C ARG A 101 -10.74 -4.29 -17.22
N TYR A 102 -10.20 -3.43 -16.35
CA TYR A 102 -10.36 -3.54 -14.90
C TYR A 102 -11.82 -3.65 -14.43
N LYS A 103 -12.75 -2.94 -15.11
CA LYS A 103 -14.18 -3.04 -14.80
C LYS A 103 -14.74 -4.44 -15.12
N LYS A 104 -14.34 -5.02 -16.27
CA LYS A 104 -14.73 -6.39 -16.64
C LYS A 104 -14.09 -7.44 -15.75
N MET A 105 -12.94 -7.12 -15.14
CA MET A 105 -12.26 -7.97 -14.15
C MET A 105 -12.95 -7.93 -12.78
N GLY A 106 -13.89 -7.01 -12.54
CA GLY A 106 -14.65 -6.92 -11.30
C GLY A 106 -14.31 -5.72 -10.41
N ALA A 107 -13.43 -4.82 -10.83
CA ALA A 107 -13.08 -3.65 -10.05
C ALA A 107 -13.90 -2.40 -10.45
N ASP A 108 -14.16 -1.53 -9.48
CA ASP A 108 -14.82 -0.23 -9.71
C ASP A 108 -13.81 0.82 -10.20
N SER A 109 -12.55 0.70 -9.77
CA SER A 109 -11.45 1.59 -10.19
C SER A 109 -10.14 0.85 -10.33
N LEU A 110 -9.18 1.48 -11.04
CA LEU A 110 -7.81 1.01 -11.20
C LEU A 110 -6.84 2.09 -10.72
N THR A 111 -5.83 1.67 -9.94
CA THR A 111 -4.68 2.50 -9.60
C THR A 111 -3.39 1.82 -10.06
N LEU A 112 -2.65 2.48 -10.97
CA LEU A 112 -1.29 2.09 -11.33
C LEU A 112 -0.31 2.88 -10.47
N LYS A 113 0.52 2.19 -9.68
CA LYS A 113 1.51 2.80 -8.77
C LYS A 113 2.94 2.52 -9.21
N THR A 114 3.82 3.48 -8.98
CA THR A 114 5.27 3.25 -9.10
C THR A 114 5.75 2.33 -7.97
N ALA A 115 6.61 1.38 -8.30
CA ALA A 115 7.21 0.49 -7.30
C ALA A 115 8.28 1.21 -6.47
N GLN A 116 8.36 0.83 -5.19
CA GLN A 116 9.43 1.26 -4.30
C GLN A 116 10.41 0.10 -4.10
N PHE A 117 11.70 0.35 -4.33
CA PHE A 117 12.78 -0.62 -4.13
C PHE A 117 13.68 -0.18 -2.99
N TYR A 118 14.09 -1.10 -2.11
CA TYR A 118 15.02 -0.77 -1.02
C TYR A 118 16.42 -0.46 -1.54
N ASN A 119 16.95 -1.34 -2.39
CA ASN A 119 18.29 -1.19 -3.00
C ASN A 119 18.11 -0.69 -4.43
N PHE A 120 17.84 0.59 -4.58
CA PHE A 120 17.54 1.19 -5.89
C PHE A 120 18.74 1.86 -6.54
N GLU A 121 19.78 2.23 -5.79
CA GLU A 121 20.90 3.05 -6.25
C GLU A 121 21.67 2.42 -7.42
N HIS A 122 21.87 1.11 -7.42
CA HIS A 122 22.51 0.37 -8.52
C HIS A 122 21.49 -0.19 -9.54
N GLY A 123 20.23 0.22 -9.46
CA GLY A 123 19.15 -0.31 -10.26
C GLY A 123 18.51 -1.56 -9.64
N ASN A 124 17.39 -1.97 -10.24
CA ASN A 124 16.67 -3.18 -9.84
C ASN A 124 16.07 -3.82 -11.11
N PRO A 125 16.15 -5.15 -11.27
CA PRO A 125 15.63 -5.85 -12.46
C PRO A 125 14.12 -5.60 -12.72
N LEU A 126 13.36 -5.28 -11.68
CA LEU A 126 11.93 -4.99 -11.76
C LEU A 126 11.62 -3.53 -12.10
N MET A 127 12.62 -2.64 -12.19
CA MET A 127 12.36 -1.26 -12.61
C MET A 127 11.84 -1.22 -14.06
N PRO A 128 10.77 -0.43 -14.32
CA PRO A 128 10.28 -0.24 -15.68
C PRO A 128 11.38 0.21 -16.65
N SER A 129 11.28 -0.22 -17.91
CA SER A 129 12.22 0.17 -18.97
C SER A 129 12.18 1.66 -19.25
N ASN A 130 10.98 2.26 -19.17
CA ASN A 130 10.80 3.69 -19.32
C ASN A 130 10.90 4.38 -17.95
N GLU A 131 11.88 5.26 -17.81
CA GLU A 131 12.03 6.04 -16.57
C GLU A 131 10.77 6.81 -16.18
N LYS A 132 9.95 7.28 -17.14
CA LYS A 132 8.70 8.00 -16.83
C LYS A 132 7.78 7.22 -15.91
N ASP A 133 7.81 5.91 -15.97
CA ASP A 133 6.98 4.99 -15.19
C ASP A 133 7.66 4.52 -13.90
N SER A 134 8.94 4.88 -13.71
CA SER A 134 9.70 4.60 -12.49
C SER A 134 9.64 5.79 -11.52
N ARG A 135 9.76 5.49 -10.24
CA ARG A 135 10.00 6.45 -9.16
C ARG A 135 11.41 7.05 -9.22
N TYR A 136 12.33 6.36 -9.89
CA TYR A 136 13.76 6.66 -9.93
C TYR A 136 14.20 7.08 -11.32
N ALA A 137 15.25 7.90 -11.38
CA ALA A 137 15.94 8.26 -12.61
C ALA A 137 17.46 8.07 -12.42
N LYS A 138 18.14 7.69 -13.51
CA LYS A 138 19.58 7.52 -13.49
C LYS A 138 20.29 8.89 -13.53
N GLY A 139 21.14 9.16 -12.55
CA GLY A 139 21.94 10.38 -12.46
C GLY A 139 23.21 10.34 -13.35
N LYS A 140 23.90 11.48 -13.43
CA LYS A 140 25.19 11.61 -14.14
C LYS A 140 26.30 10.80 -13.49
N ASP A 141 26.17 10.47 -12.20
CA ASP A 141 27.05 9.61 -11.43
C ASP A 141 26.84 8.11 -11.71
N GLY A 142 25.88 7.77 -12.60
CA GLY A 142 25.54 6.40 -12.94
C GLY A 142 24.62 5.70 -11.95
N LEU A 143 24.28 6.35 -10.83
CA LEU A 143 23.37 5.82 -9.81
C LEU A 143 21.92 6.26 -10.05
N TYR A 144 20.98 5.49 -9.49
CA TYR A 144 19.57 5.87 -9.51
C TYR A 144 19.23 6.73 -8.30
N HIS A 145 18.48 7.79 -8.54
CA HIS A 145 17.99 8.73 -7.52
C HIS A 145 16.49 8.86 -7.58
N LEU A 146 15.87 9.22 -6.46
CA LEU A 146 14.45 9.60 -6.44
C LEU A 146 14.24 10.83 -7.34
N LYS A 147 13.28 10.77 -8.25
CA LYS A 147 12.88 11.92 -9.09
C LYS A 147 12.32 13.07 -8.27
N ARG A 148 11.56 12.74 -7.24
CA ARG A 148 10.97 13.72 -6.31
C ARG A 148 11.64 13.57 -4.96
N LYS A 149 12.45 14.54 -4.59
CA LYS A 149 13.02 14.60 -3.24
C LYS A 149 11.91 14.92 -2.25
N ALA A 150 11.94 14.23 -1.12
CA ALA A 150 11.02 14.51 -0.03
C ALA A 150 11.16 15.96 0.44
N HIS A 151 10.03 16.70 0.53
CA HIS A 151 10.02 18.02 1.16
C HIS A 151 10.51 17.95 2.61
N ARG A 152 10.96 19.10 3.16
CA ARG A 152 11.39 19.19 4.57
C ARG A 152 10.28 18.82 5.54
N SER A 153 9.02 19.08 5.19
CA SER A 153 7.85 18.72 5.99
C SER A 153 7.26 17.37 5.57
N CYS A 154 6.67 16.67 6.52
CA CYS A 154 5.89 15.45 6.29
C CYS A 154 4.54 15.57 7.01
N HIS A 155 3.46 15.73 6.25
CA HIS A 155 2.12 15.84 6.83
C HIS A 155 1.69 14.57 7.58
N ARG A 156 2.05 13.39 7.07
CA ARG A 156 1.61 12.09 7.64
C ARG A 156 1.96 11.89 9.12
N ILE A 157 3.11 12.37 9.57
CA ILE A 157 3.54 12.22 10.97
C ILE A 157 2.71 13.05 11.96
N TRP A 158 1.89 13.98 11.43
CA TRP A 158 0.99 14.84 12.21
C TRP A 158 -0.47 14.43 12.12
N THR A 159 -0.83 13.60 11.16
CA THR A 159 -2.23 13.23 10.88
C THR A 159 -2.50 11.74 11.00
N GLY A 160 -1.48 10.93 11.30
CA GLY A 160 -1.65 9.49 11.42
C GLY A 160 -0.47 8.78 12.02
N CYS A 161 -0.66 7.51 12.26
CA CYS A 161 0.36 6.56 12.71
C CYS A 161 0.05 5.19 12.11
N VAL A 162 0.97 4.25 12.27
CA VAL A 162 0.75 2.83 11.99
C VAL A 162 0.76 2.07 13.30
N VAL A 163 -0.21 1.21 13.49
CA VAL A 163 -0.22 0.26 14.61
C VAL A 163 0.02 -1.13 14.03
N THR A 164 1.04 -1.81 14.51
CA THR A 164 1.38 -3.17 14.08
C THR A 164 0.47 -4.19 14.76
N VAL A 165 0.50 -5.44 14.27
CA VAL A 165 -0.23 -6.56 14.90
C VAL A 165 0.22 -6.82 16.34
N SER A 166 1.48 -6.50 16.68
CA SER A 166 2.05 -6.57 18.03
C SER A 166 1.75 -5.35 18.91
N GLY A 167 0.96 -4.39 18.39
CA GLY A 167 0.57 -3.19 19.12
C GLY A 167 1.57 -2.03 19.07
N GLU A 168 2.71 -2.18 18.40
CA GLU A 168 3.69 -1.11 18.27
C GLU A 168 3.15 0.05 17.44
N VAL A 169 3.32 1.27 17.92
CA VAL A 169 2.91 2.50 17.23
C VAL A 169 4.10 3.10 16.51
N LEU A 170 4.04 3.13 15.19
CA LEU A 170 5.11 3.58 14.29
C LEU A 170 4.74 4.90 13.62
N PRO A 171 5.72 5.73 13.19
CA PRO A 171 5.47 7.03 12.56
C PRO A 171 4.75 6.91 11.21
N CYS A 172 5.04 5.89 10.44
CA CYS A 172 4.44 5.66 9.13
C CYS A 172 4.73 4.25 8.59
N CYS A 173 4.10 3.87 7.48
CA CYS A 173 4.26 2.57 6.83
C CYS A 173 5.65 2.30 6.20
N TYR A 174 6.54 3.28 6.17
CA TYR A 174 7.93 3.10 5.73
C TYR A 174 8.83 2.52 6.83
N ASP A 175 8.41 2.58 8.09
CA ASP A 175 9.11 1.94 9.21
C ASP A 175 8.69 0.48 9.35
N LYS A 176 9.07 -0.34 8.37
CA LYS A 176 8.70 -1.77 8.34
C LYS A 176 9.40 -2.62 9.40
N ALA A 177 10.56 -2.16 9.85
CA ALA A 177 11.36 -2.85 10.88
C ALA A 177 11.02 -2.38 12.31
N GLY A 178 10.13 -1.38 12.48
CA GLY A 178 9.77 -0.83 13.78
C GLY A 178 10.91 -0.09 14.50
N GLN A 179 11.84 0.49 13.73
CA GLN A 179 13.02 1.16 14.30
C GLN A 179 12.68 2.42 15.09
N TYR A 180 11.56 3.05 14.77
CA TYR A 180 11.12 4.33 15.36
C TYR A 180 9.83 4.17 16.15
N SER A 181 9.66 3.04 16.86
CA SER A 181 8.47 2.81 17.69
C SER A 181 8.31 3.88 18.77
N PHE A 182 7.11 4.44 18.84
CA PHE A 182 6.73 5.43 19.87
C PHE A 182 6.28 4.77 21.16
N GLY A 183 5.84 3.53 21.14
CA GLY A 183 5.32 2.76 22.25
C GLY A 183 4.33 1.69 21.80
N ASN A 184 3.65 1.05 22.75
CA ASN A 184 2.76 -0.07 22.49
C ASN A 184 1.36 0.19 23.06
N ILE A 185 0.31 0.02 22.22
CA ILE A 185 -1.10 0.27 22.60
C ILE A 185 -1.65 -0.72 23.63
N PHE A 186 -0.98 -1.85 23.82
CA PHE A 186 -1.40 -2.81 24.85
C PHE A 186 -0.97 -2.40 26.28
N THR A 187 -0.06 -1.41 26.38
CA THR A 187 0.45 -0.92 27.68
C THR A 187 0.10 0.54 27.96
N THR A 188 -0.15 1.34 26.91
CA THR A 188 -0.34 2.78 27.01
C THR A 188 -1.38 3.26 26.00
N SER A 189 -2.18 4.26 26.33
CA SER A 189 -3.20 4.77 25.41
C SER A 189 -2.57 5.33 24.11
N LEU A 190 -3.28 5.18 22.98
CA LEU A 190 -2.79 5.73 21.70
C LEU A 190 -2.56 7.24 21.77
N SER A 191 -3.40 7.96 22.50
CA SER A 191 -3.26 9.40 22.71
C SER A 191 -1.95 9.75 23.40
N ASP A 192 -1.62 9.05 24.50
CA ASP A 192 -0.39 9.29 25.27
C ASP A 192 0.85 8.92 24.43
N ILE A 193 0.81 7.80 23.72
CA ILE A 193 1.90 7.38 22.81
C ILE A 193 2.12 8.43 21.72
N TYR A 194 1.04 8.92 21.12
CA TYR A 194 1.10 9.86 19.99
C TYR A 194 1.68 11.22 20.39
N HIS A 195 1.52 11.62 21.67
CA HIS A 195 1.99 12.90 22.20
C HIS A 195 3.24 12.77 23.09
N ASN A 196 3.80 11.58 23.27
CA ASN A 196 4.95 11.37 24.14
C ASN A 196 6.25 11.99 23.57
N GLU A 197 7.29 11.94 24.40
CA GLU A 197 8.60 12.52 24.06
C GLU A 197 9.24 11.86 22.82
N LYS A 198 9.11 10.52 22.65
CA LYS A 198 9.67 9.79 21.50
C LYS A 198 9.04 10.26 20.18
N ALA A 199 7.70 10.37 20.14
CA ALA A 199 6.97 10.85 18.99
C ALA A 199 7.32 12.30 18.65
N ASN A 200 7.40 13.16 19.67
CA ASN A 200 7.74 14.57 19.50
C ASN A 200 9.20 14.74 19.04
N ARG A 201 10.14 13.96 19.58
CA ARG A 201 11.55 13.95 19.15
C ARG A 201 11.68 13.52 17.70
N PHE A 202 10.97 12.47 17.29
CA PHE A 202 10.95 12.03 15.89
C PHE A 202 10.41 13.12 14.95
N ARG A 203 9.26 13.75 15.28
CA ARG A 203 8.69 14.86 14.50
C ARG A 203 9.67 16.03 14.36
N LYS A 204 10.33 16.39 15.45
CA LYS A 204 11.37 17.44 15.47
C LYS A 204 12.54 17.10 14.54
N SER A 205 13.00 15.84 14.57
CA SER A 205 14.08 15.36 13.68
C SER A 205 13.67 15.43 12.20
N VAL A 206 12.40 15.10 11.87
CA VAL A 206 11.89 15.22 10.49
C VAL A 206 11.90 16.68 10.01
N ILE A 207 11.54 17.64 10.87
CA ILE A 207 11.56 19.07 10.52
C ILE A 207 13.00 19.54 10.31
N GLN A 208 13.90 19.13 11.19
CA GLN A 208 15.30 19.61 11.19
C GLN A 208 16.12 18.99 10.05
N LYS A 209 16.09 17.67 9.89
CA LYS A 209 16.95 16.94 8.93
C LYS A 209 16.30 15.63 8.45
N ARG A 210 15.20 15.72 7.72
CA ARG A 210 14.47 14.57 7.20
C ARG A 210 15.36 13.60 6.39
N SER A 211 16.30 14.11 5.62
CA SER A 211 17.23 13.30 4.80
C SER A 211 18.16 12.39 5.61
N GLY A 212 18.36 12.68 6.89
CA GLY A 212 19.16 11.85 7.80
C GLY A 212 18.37 10.71 8.46
N ILE A 213 17.07 10.58 8.18
CA ILE A 213 16.21 9.54 8.76
C ILE A 213 16.07 8.44 7.71
N THR A 214 16.53 7.22 8.05
CA THR A 214 16.61 6.07 7.12
C THR A 214 15.29 5.80 6.39
N ILE A 215 14.18 5.75 7.12
CA ILE A 215 12.86 5.49 6.52
C ILE A 215 12.33 6.62 5.63
N CYS A 216 12.93 7.81 5.72
CA CYS A 216 12.56 8.96 4.90
C CYS A 216 13.42 9.11 3.62
N SER A 217 14.57 8.44 3.53
CA SER A 217 15.50 8.57 2.41
C SER A 217 14.90 8.11 1.07
N ASN A 218 14.03 7.10 1.10
CA ASN A 218 13.33 6.54 -0.07
C ASN A 218 11.84 6.89 -0.07
N CYS A 219 11.45 7.96 0.63
CA CYS A 219 10.06 8.40 0.69
C CYS A 219 9.78 9.45 -0.38
N GLU A 220 8.81 9.17 -1.24
CA GLU A 220 8.22 10.15 -2.15
C GLU A 220 7.06 10.86 -1.43
N PRO A 221 7.00 12.21 -1.47
CA PRO A 221 5.96 12.98 -0.78
C PRO A 221 4.55 12.76 -1.35
#